data_2bb439b844c4e3270719c4b8ca6f4377
#
_entry.id   2bb439b844c4e3270719c4b8ca6f4377
#
_cell.length_a   1.000
_cell.length_b   1.000
_cell.length_c   1.000
_cell.angle_alpha   90.00
_cell.angle_beta   90.00
_cell.angle_gamma   90.00
#
_symmetry.space_group_name_H-M   'P 1'
#
loop_
_entity.id
_entity.type
_entity.pdbx_description
1 polymer ?
#
loop_
_entity_poly.entity_id
_entity_poly.type
_entity_poly.pdbx_seq_one_letter_code
_entity_poly.pdbx_strand_id
1 'polypeptide(L)'
;MPAHLVTGIDGENAAFFYLRRKGYIVVARRWSAGNLPGDLDLIAWQGQMLCFIEVKTRTAHDIAPAESSVDSHKRNTLRRLARQYVRQLPQETAPPSRFDVLSVYMVPGQKKEFVHFEGSFGWSDRRDYEWK
;
A
#
# COMPACT_ATOMS: atom_id res chain seq x y z
N MET A 1 20.31 -26.20 -9.35
CA MET A 1 19.37 -25.55 -8.41
C MET A 1 18.31 -24.83 -9.20
N PRO A 2 17.06 -25.02 -8.88
CA PRO A 2 16.02 -24.22 -9.51
C PRO A 2 16.18 -22.75 -9.08
N ALA A 3 15.83 -21.86 -9.98
CA ALA A 3 15.84 -20.42 -9.66
C ALA A 3 14.76 -20.13 -8.61
N HIS A 4 15.03 -19.15 -7.75
CA HIS A 4 14.04 -18.70 -6.78
C HIS A 4 12.84 -18.08 -7.50
N LEU A 5 11.65 -18.52 -7.13
CA LEU A 5 10.42 -18.01 -7.70
C LEU A 5 9.96 -16.78 -6.90
N VAL A 6 9.93 -15.63 -7.56
CA VAL A 6 9.51 -14.38 -6.90
C VAL A 6 8.04 -14.44 -6.58
N THR A 7 7.71 -14.13 -5.33
CA THR A 7 6.34 -14.14 -4.84
C THR A 7 5.91 -12.75 -4.37
N GLY A 8 4.61 -12.59 -4.08
CA GLY A 8 4.10 -11.37 -3.46
C GLY A 8 4.73 -11.11 -2.10
N ILE A 9 5.06 -12.18 -1.36
CA ILE A 9 5.74 -12.07 -0.06
C ILE A 9 7.11 -11.43 -0.24
N ASP A 10 7.85 -11.81 -1.28
CA ASP A 10 9.16 -11.22 -1.55
C ASP A 10 9.06 -9.73 -1.80
N GLY A 11 8.04 -9.30 -2.58
CA GLY A 11 7.79 -7.88 -2.83
C GLY A 11 7.42 -7.13 -1.56
N GLU A 12 6.57 -7.70 -0.72
CA GLU A 12 6.20 -7.07 0.55
C GLU A 12 7.39 -6.92 1.48
N ASN A 13 8.26 -7.93 1.55
CA ASN A 13 9.48 -7.85 2.36
C ASN A 13 10.40 -6.74 1.84
N ALA A 14 10.58 -6.66 0.53
CA ALA A 14 11.40 -5.61 -0.08
C ALA A 14 10.81 -4.23 0.21
N ALA A 15 9.49 -4.09 0.09
CA ALA A 15 8.79 -2.84 0.37
C ALA A 15 8.95 -2.42 1.83
N PHE A 16 8.85 -3.37 2.76
CA PHE A 16 9.04 -3.12 4.18
C PHE A 16 10.41 -2.48 4.46
N PHE A 17 11.47 -3.08 3.94
CA PHE A 17 12.82 -2.54 4.15
C PHE A 17 13.04 -1.22 3.42
N TYR A 18 12.47 -1.06 2.23
CA TYR A 18 12.52 0.20 1.50
C TYR A 18 11.93 1.34 2.31
N LEU A 19 10.73 1.13 2.86
CA LEU A 19 10.04 2.15 3.64
C LEU A 19 10.82 2.50 4.92
N ARG A 20 11.37 1.50 5.58
CA ARG A 20 12.19 1.73 6.78
C ARG A 20 13.41 2.59 6.45
N ARG A 21 14.10 2.32 5.35
CA ARG A 21 15.24 3.13 4.92
C ARG A 21 14.83 4.57 4.61
N LYS A 22 13.59 4.77 4.19
CA LYS A 22 13.05 6.11 3.92
C LYS A 22 12.55 6.82 5.18
N GLY A 23 12.64 6.18 6.35
CA GLY A 23 12.23 6.78 7.60
C GLY A 23 10.80 6.52 8.01
N TYR A 24 10.08 5.68 7.28
CA TYR A 24 8.73 5.26 7.68
C TYR A 24 8.79 4.34 8.88
N ILE A 25 7.79 4.44 9.75
CA ILE A 25 7.62 3.52 10.87
C ILE A 25 6.50 2.58 10.50
N VAL A 26 6.85 1.34 10.14
CA VAL A 26 5.87 0.33 9.74
C VAL A 26 5.27 -0.27 11.01
N VAL A 27 3.96 -0.17 11.16
CA VAL A 27 3.26 -0.60 12.36
C VAL A 27 2.44 -1.87 12.16
N ALA A 28 2.15 -2.24 10.93
CA ALA A 28 1.43 -3.47 10.64
C ALA A 28 1.76 -3.99 9.25
N ARG A 29 1.70 -5.32 9.11
CA ARG A 29 1.90 -6.03 7.84
C ARG A 29 0.74 -7.01 7.68
N ARG A 30 0.16 -7.05 6.48
CA ARG A 30 -0.98 -7.94 6.16
C ARG A 30 -2.07 -7.87 7.21
N TRP A 31 -2.44 -6.64 7.52
CA TRP A 31 -3.46 -6.42 8.54
C TRP A 31 -4.83 -6.76 7.98
N SER A 32 -5.59 -7.55 8.73
CA SER A 32 -6.93 -7.95 8.35
C SER A 32 -7.89 -7.72 9.51
N ALA A 33 -9.17 -7.61 9.19
CA ALA A 33 -10.25 -7.55 10.17
C ALA A 33 -11.13 -8.78 9.96
N GLY A 34 -11.50 -9.45 11.04
CA GLY A 34 -12.21 -10.73 10.95
C GLY A 34 -13.57 -10.65 10.28
N ASN A 35 -14.15 -9.46 10.20
CA ASN A 35 -15.47 -9.23 9.63
C ASN A 35 -15.45 -8.65 8.20
N LEU A 36 -14.26 -8.43 7.63
CA LEU A 36 -14.12 -7.82 6.30
C LEU A 36 -13.21 -8.67 5.43
N PRO A 37 -13.47 -8.70 4.10
CA PRO A 37 -12.58 -9.40 3.18
C PRO A 37 -11.30 -8.60 2.95
N GLY A 38 -10.24 -9.31 2.56
CA GLY A 38 -8.97 -8.72 2.17
C GLY A 38 -8.06 -8.37 3.32
N ASP A 39 -6.93 -7.79 2.97
CA ASP A 39 -5.97 -7.29 3.95
C ASP A 39 -5.29 -6.01 3.44
N LEU A 40 -4.67 -5.28 4.36
CA LEU A 40 -3.81 -4.13 4.06
C LEU A 40 -2.37 -4.63 4.09
N ASP A 41 -1.65 -4.47 2.99
CA ASP A 41 -0.30 -5.02 2.87
C ASP A 41 0.65 -4.43 3.90
N LEU A 42 0.71 -3.11 3.99
CA LEU A 42 1.54 -2.40 4.96
C LEU A 42 0.81 -1.18 5.49
N ILE A 43 0.96 -0.93 6.78
CA ILE A 43 0.48 0.29 7.41
C ILE A 43 1.69 0.94 8.07
N ALA A 44 1.94 2.21 7.76
CA ALA A 44 3.13 2.90 8.21
C ALA A 44 2.86 4.37 8.48
N TRP A 45 3.66 4.95 9.37
CA TRP A 45 3.66 6.38 9.64
C TRP A 45 4.81 7.04 8.90
N GLN A 46 4.51 8.12 8.20
CA GLN A 46 5.52 9.05 7.72
C GLN A 46 5.30 10.35 8.50
N GLY A 47 6.10 10.55 9.54
CA GLY A 47 5.82 11.62 10.49
C GLY A 47 4.44 11.39 11.11
N GLN A 48 3.54 12.36 10.95
CA GLN A 48 2.18 12.29 11.47
C GLN A 48 1.15 11.79 10.46
N MET A 49 1.60 11.44 9.25
CA MET A 49 0.74 10.93 8.19
C MET A 49 0.65 9.40 8.28
N LEU A 50 -0.56 8.90 8.42
CA LEU A 50 -0.81 7.45 8.42
C LEU A 50 -0.99 7.00 6.98
N CYS A 51 -0.14 6.06 6.55
CA CYS A 51 -0.11 5.60 5.16
C CYS A 51 -0.56 4.14 5.09
N PHE A 52 -1.56 3.89 4.24
CA PHE A 52 -2.01 2.54 3.91
C PHE A 52 -1.42 2.21 2.54
N ILE A 53 -0.53 1.24 2.49
CA ILE A 53 0.32 1.02 1.32
C ILE A 53 0.01 -0.33 0.71
N GLU A 54 -0.47 -0.31 -0.53
CA GLU A 54 -0.67 -1.50 -1.35
C GLU A 54 0.61 -1.78 -2.11
N VAL A 55 1.13 -2.99 -1.99
CA VAL A 55 2.37 -3.40 -2.64
C VAL A 55 2.06 -4.18 -3.90
N LYS A 56 2.67 -3.80 -5.01
CA LYS A 56 2.56 -4.50 -6.28
C LYS A 56 3.93 -5.02 -6.69
N THR A 57 4.08 -6.33 -6.68
CA THR A 57 5.32 -6.99 -7.13
C THR A 57 5.25 -7.20 -8.63
N ARG A 58 6.28 -6.72 -9.33
CA ARG A 58 6.39 -6.81 -10.78
C ARG A 58 7.65 -7.57 -11.14
N THR A 59 7.55 -8.47 -12.10
CA THR A 59 8.70 -9.24 -12.59
C THR A 59 9.11 -8.84 -14.02
N ALA A 60 8.44 -7.83 -14.58
CA ALA A 60 8.73 -7.27 -15.90
C ALA A 60 8.38 -5.79 -15.90
N HIS A 61 8.97 -5.02 -16.83
CA HIS A 61 8.77 -3.57 -16.91
C HIS A 61 7.69 -3.15 -17.92
N ASP A 62 7.23 -4.05 -18.77
CA ASP A 62 6.27 -3.77 -19.83
C ASP A 62 4.81 -3.95 -19.39
N ILE A 63 4.56 -3.84 -18.12
CA ILE A 63 3.23 -4.01 -17.53
C ILE A 63 2.60 -2.64 -17.32
N ALA A 64 1.26 -2.58 -17.32
CA ALA A 64 0.54 -1.35 -17.01
C ALA A 64 0.97 -0.75 -15.67
N PRO A 65 0.89 0.59 -15.51
CA PRO A 65 1.28 1.24 -14.25
C PRO A 65 0.58 0.61 -13.05
N ALA A 66 1.29 0.55 -11.93
CA ALA A 66 0.80 -0.13 -10.73
C ALA A 66 -0.50 0.46 -10.21
N GLU A 67 -0.64 1.79 -10.23
CA GLU A 67 -1.85 2.45 -9.75
C GLU A 67 -3.08 2.07 -10.56
N SER A 68 -2.93 1.72 -11.83
CA SER A 68 -4.06 1.30 -12.67
C SER A 68 -4.58 -0.09 -12.31
N SER A 69 -3.83 -0.86 -11.53
CA SER A 69 -4.27 -2.20 -11.09
C SER A 69 -5.11 -2.15 -9.81
N VAL A 70 -5.28 -0.96 -9.21
CA VAL A 70 -6.10 -0.78 -8.03
C VAL A 70 -7.41 -0.15 -8.47
N ASP A 71 -8.34 -1.00 -8.91
CA ASP A 71 -9.64 -0.56 -9.41
C ASP A 71 -10.56 -0.10 -8.28
N SER A 72 -11.76 0.38 -8.63
CA SER A 72 -12.70 0.92 -7.65
C SER A 72 -13.13 -0.10 -6.61
N HIS A 73 -13.28 -1.37 -7.02
CA HIS A 73 -13.64 -2.43 -6.09
C HIS A 73 -12.53 -2.64 -5.06
N LYS A 74 -11.29 -2.72 -5.51
CA LYS A 74 -10.14 -2.87 -4.63
C LYS A 74 -9.97 -1.66 -3.72
N ARG A 75 -10.11 -0.44 -4.27
CA ARG A 75 -10.03 0.78 -3.46
C ARG A 75 -11.05 0.77 -2.33
N ASN A 76 -12.30 0.38 -2.63
CA ASN A 76 -13.35 0.32 -1.62
C ASN A 76 -13.06 -0.73 -0.55
N THR A 77 -12.50 -1.87 -0.93
CA THR A 77 -12.07 -2.90 0.02
C THR A 77 -11.00 -2.34 0.96
N LEU A 78 -9.99 -1.68 0.41
CA LEU A 78 -8.91 -1.09 1.21
C LEU A 78 -9.42 0.02 2.13
N ARG A 79 -10.35 0.84 1.64
CA ARG A 79 -10.96 1.91 2.45
C ARG A 79 -11.73 1.37 3.66
N ARG A 80 -12.47 0.27 3.48
CA ARG A 80 -13.19 -0.36 4.58
C ARG A 80 -12.24 -0.87 5.66
N LEU A 81 -11.19 -1.54 5.23
CA LEU A 81 -10.16 -2.04 6.14
C LEU A 81 -9.46 -0.88 6.86
N ALA A 82 -9.12 0.16 6.13
CA ALA A 82 -8.46 1.33 6.70
C ALA A 82 -9.33 2.03 7.75
N ARG A 83 -10.63 2.18 7.48
CA ARG A 83 -11.56 2.75 8.48
C ARG A 83 -11.59 1.91 9.74
N GLN A 84 -11.61 0.60 9.60
CA GLN A 84 -11.60 -0.31 10.74
C GLN A 84 -10.32 -0.15 11.55
N TYR A 85 -9.18 -0.01 10.86
CA TYR A 85 -7.90 0.18 11.53
C TYR A 85 -7.89 1.51 12.31
N VAL A 86 -8.34 2.59 11.68
CA VAL A 86 -8.35 3.92 12.30
C VAL A 86 -9.22 3.93 13.56
N ARG A 87 -10.33 3.20 13.55
CA ARG A 87 -11.22 3.11 14.72
C ARG A 87 -10.55 2.49 15.94
N GLN A 88 -9.50 1.70 15.76
CA GLN A 88 -8.78 1.08 16.87
C GLN A 88 -7.75 2.03 17.51
N LEU A 89 -7.44 3.13 16.84
CA LEU A 89 -6.45 4.06 17.36
C LEU A 89 -7.00 4.81 18.57
N PRO A 90 -6.15 5.10 19.56
CA PRO A 90 -6.61 5.73 20.80
C PRO A 90 -6.92 7.23 20.68
N GLN A 91 -6.66 7.83 19.52
CA GLN A 91 -6.91 9.25 19.33
C GLN A 91 -8.39 9.53 19.19
N GLU A 92 -8.85 10.65 19.72
CA GLU A 92 -10.22 11.11 19.54
C GLU A 92 -10.48 11.55 18.11
N THR A 93 -9.48 12.12 17.45
CA THR A 93 -9.57 12.58 16.07
C THR A 93 -8.73 11.67 15.20
N ALA A 94 -9.30 11.25 14.07
CA ALA A 94 -8.57 10.43 13.11
C ALA A 94 -7.34 11.19 12.60
N PRO A 95 -6.18 10.53 12.48
CA PRO A 95 -4.99 11.18 11.95
C PRO A 95 -5.14 11.46 10.46
N PRO A 96 -4.41 12.45 9.93
CA PRO A 96 -4.34 12.59 8.48
C PRO A 96 -3.79 11.29 7.88
N SER A 97 -4.36 10.85 6.78
CA SER A 97 -4.01 9.57 6.19
C SER A 97 -4.08 9.61 4.68
N ARG A 98 -3.39 8.68 4.05
CA ARG A 98 -3.40 8.55 2.60
C ARG A 98 -3.25 7.11 2.20
N PHE A 99 -3.67 6.82 0.96
CA PHE A 99 -3.51 5.50 0.35
C PHE A 99 -2.42 5.57 -0.71
N ASP A 100 -1.43 4.72 -0.56
CA ASP A 100 -0.28 4.67 -1.47
C ASP A 100 -0.25 3.34 -2.23
N VAL A 101 0.38 3.35 -3.38
CA VAL A 101 0.72 2.14 -4.11
C VAL A 101 2.24 2.12 -4.27
N LEU A 102 2.86 1.03 -3.86
CA LEU A 102 4.31 0.85 -3.99
C LEU A 102 4.58 -0.32 -4.92
N SER A 103 5.10 -0.01 -6.10
CA SER A 103 5.54 -1.01 -7.06
C SER A 103 6.96 -1.45 -6.74
N VAL A 104 7.15 -2.76 -6.64
CA VAL A 104 8.47 -3.36 -6.44
C VAL A 104 8.79 -4.17 -7.67
N TYR A 105 9.78 -3.72 -8.45
CA TYR A 105 10.24 -4.42 -9.63
C TYR A 105 11.36 -5.37 -9.25
N MET A 106 11.07 -6.66 -9.36
CA MET A 106 12.01 -7.74 -9.02
C MET A 106 12.27 -8.55 -10.28
N VAL A 107 12.87 -7.91 -11.27
CA VAL A 107 13.16 -8.52 -12.57
C VAL A 107 14.43 -9.36 -12.43
N PRO A 108 14.40 -10.63 -12.85
CA PRO A 108 15.58 -11.51 -12.72
C PRO A 108 16.83 -10.89 -13.35
N GLY A 109 17.95 -10.94 -12.64
CA GLY A 109 19.22 -10.42 -13.09
C GLY A 109 19.38 -8.89 -12.97
N GLN A 110 18.40 -8.20 -12.42
CA GLN A 110 18.43 -6.75 -12.27
C GLN A 110 18.32 -6.34 -10.81
N LYS A 111 18.78 -5.13 -10.50
CA LYS A 111 18.55 -4.55 -9.19
C LYS A 111 17.06 -4.31 -8.99
N LYS A 112 16.61 -4.46 -7.74
CA LYS A 112 15.24 -4.10 -7.37
C LYS A 112 15.02 -2.61 -7.60
N GLU A 113 13.86 -2.27 -8.16
CA GLU A 113 13.45 -0.88 -8.32
C GLU A 113 12.14 -0.68 -7.57
N PHE A 114 12.00 0.50 -7.00
CA PHE A 114 10.81 0.88 -6.24
C PHE A 114 10.22 2.14 -6.85
N VAL A 115 8.92 2.09 -7.12
CA VAL A 115 8.17 3.27 -7.57
C VAL A 115 7.02 3.46 -6.61
N HIS A 116 7.08 4.54 -5.85
CA HIS A 116 6.15 4.82 -4.78
C HIS A 116 5.17 5.92 -5.22
N PHE A 117 3.92 5.55 -5.38
CA PHE A 117 2.84 6.47 -5.74
C PHE A 117 2.14 6.93 -4.47
N GLU A 118 2.61 8.02 -3.90
CA GLU A 118 2.04 8.58 -2.67
C GLU A 118 0.70 9.22 -2.97
N GLY A 119 -0.29 8.98 -2.10
CA GLY A 119 -1.62 9.53 -2.29
C GLY A 119 -2.25 9.10 -3.61
N SER A 120 -2.09 7.83 -3.96
CA SER A 120 -2.55 7.30 -5.23
C SER A 120 -4.07 7.40 -5.40
N PHE A 121 -4.81 7.32 -4.29
CA PHE A 121 -6.24 7.58 -4.27
C PHE A 121 -6.63 8.05 -2.86
N GLY A 122 -7.79 8.68 -2.75
CA GLY A 122 -8.27 9.20 -1.47
C GLY A 122 -9.32 8.30 -0.83
N TRP A 123 -9.99 8.84 0.18
CA TRP A 123 -11.05 8.13 0.90
C TRP A 123 -12.33 7.96 0.08
N SER A 124 -12.44 8.71 -1.02
CA SER A 124 -13.59 8.67 -1.93
C SER A 124 -13.10 8.89 -3.35
N ASP A 125 -13.81 8.32 -4.31
CA ASP A 125 -13.57 8.57 -5.72
C ASP A 125 -14.22 9.87 -6.19
N ARG A 126 -14.93 10.56 -5.31
CA ARG A 126 -15.53 11.86 -5.64
C ARG A 126 -14.46 12.92 -5.79
N ARG A 127 -14.72 13.86 -6.70
CA ARG A 127 -13.83 14.99 -6.91
C ARG A 127 -14.22 16.14 -5.99
N ASP A 128 -13.25 16.60 -5.20
CA ASP A 128 -13.52 17.61 -4.18
C ASP A 128 -13.89 18.96 -4.76
N TYR A 129 -13.41 19.29 -5.96
CA TYR A 129 -13.67 20.58 -6.55
C TYR A 129 -15.12 20.78 -7.02
N GLU A 130 -15.92 19.73 -7.03
CA GLU A 130 -17.28 19.79 -7.56
C GLU A 130 -18.22 20.59 -6.68
N TRP A 131 -17.86 20.79 -5.44
CA TRP A 131 -18.75 21.45 -4.51
C TRP A 131 -18.60 22.97 -4.47
N LYS A 132 -17.74 23.52 -5.20
CA LYS A 132 -17.53 24.98 -5.14
C LYS A 132 -18.77 25.78 -5.21
#